data_05a131b77715d7c1c8f21ce4af4d1a78
#
_entry.id   05a131b77715d7c1c8f21ce4af4d1a78
#
_cell.length_a   1.000
_cell.length_b   1.000
_cell.length_c   1.000
_cell.angle_alpha   90.00
_cell.angle_beta   90.00
_cell.angle_gamma   90.00
#
_symmetry.space_group_name_H-M   'P 1'
#
loop_
_entity.id
_entity.type
_entity.pdbx_description
1 polymer ?
#
loop_
_entity_poly.entity_id
_entity_poly.type
_entity_poly.pdbx_seq_one_letter_code
_entity_poly.pdbx_strand_id
1 'polypeptide(L)'
;MLIRHLRKVSRTTLLAFALVLTPLVCQAKIYLLSVGISDYPGTKNDLRLPHNDAATMQWLYKQNSQAKVCLLMNDKAKVATVKKALQKMVALATEDDIVVMFFSGHGVKGGFVCYDGFLYYSDIYSAMGACKSRNKMIFADACFSGAMRQENSSSPNGSTHKNSNVMLFLSCRSNEKSIETPKMTNGFFTYALQHGLRGGADTNKDRIITAKELFDYVSAKVKKESNNRQHPVMWGKFSNNMPVMKW
;
A
#
# COMPACT_ATOMS: atom_id res chain seq x y z
N MET A 1 35.28 85.90 -8.56
CA MET A 1 34.08 85.50 -7.83
C MET A 1 33.48 84.31 -8.61
N LEU A 2 33.76 83.04 -8.16
CA LEU A 2 33.56 81.84 -8.90
C LEU A 2 32.42 81.04 -8.23
N ILE A 3 31.27 80.92 -8.89
CA ILE A 3 30.13 80.20 -8.38
C ILE A 3 30.23 78.73 -8.90
N ARG A 4 30.45 77.77 -8.00
CA ARG A 4 30.44 76.34 -8.31
C ARG A 4 29.00 75.79 -8.29
N HIS A 5 28.54 75.29 -9.38
CA HIS A 5 27.31 74.53 -9.49
C HIS A 5 27.55 73.05 -9.11
N LEU A 6 26.98 72.62 -7.98
CA LEU A 6 26.92 71.23 -7.59
C LEU A 6 25.76 70.53 -8.30
N ARG A 7 26.07 69.58 -9.20
CA ARG A 7 25.09 68.67 -9.80
C ARG A 7 24.74 67.58 -8.79
N LYS A 8 23.49 67.54 -8.34
CA LYS A 8 22.95 66.40 -7.59
C LYS A 8 22.72 65.23 -8.56
N VAL A 9 23.45 64.16 -8.38
CA VAL A 9 23.19 62.85 -9.04
C VAL A 9 22.18 62.11 -8.20
N SER A 10 20.96 61.97 -8.76
CA SER A 10 19.91 61.13 -8.17
C SER A 10 20.24 59.68 -8.45
N ARG A 11 20.51 58.89 -7.40
CA ARG A 11 20.65 57.44 -7.47
C ARG A 11 19.28 56.82 -7.39
N THR A 12 18.69 56.46 -8.52
CA THR A 12 17.50 55.63 -8.61
C THR A 12 17.92 54.18 -8.39
N THR A 13 17.64 53.65 -7.20
CA THR A 13 17.89 52.23 -6.88
C THR A 13 16.77 51.41 -7.52
N LEU A 14 17.06 50.74 -8.62
CA LEU A 14 16.18 49.73 -9.19
C LEU A 14 16.18 48.50 -8.28
N LEU A 15 15.13 48.29 -7.51
CA LEU A 15 14.86 47.01 -6.82
C LEU A 15 14.38 46.00 -7.86
N ALA A 16 15.29 45.14 -8.30
CA ALA A 16 14.92 43.97 -9.09
C ALA A 16 14.24 42.95 -8.18
N PHE A 17 12.90 42.83 -8.28
CA PHE A 17 12.15 41.77 -7.65
C PHE A 17 12.45 40.47 -8.42
N ALA A 18 13.36 39.64 -7.92
CA ALA A 18 13.57 38.29 -8.42
C ALA A 18 12.36 37.45 -8.02
N LEU A 19 11.46 37.20 -8.96
CA LEU A 19 10.36 36.25 -8.83
C LEU A 19 10.98 34.85 -8.75
N VAL A 20 11.20 34.34 -7.53
CA VAL A 20 11.64 32.97 -7.31
C VAL A 20 10.46 32.06 -7.67
N LEU A 21 10.44 31.58 -8.91
CA LEU A 21 9.56 30.47 -9.33
C LEU A 21 10.00 29.23 -8.56
N THR A 22 9.45 29.02 -7.37
CA THR A 22 9.57 27.71 -6.70
C THR A 22 8.84 26.70 -7.56
N PRO A 23 9.53 25.64 -8.04
CA PRO A 23 8.84 24.58 -8.76
C PRO A 23 7.76 24.02 -7.82
N LEU A 24 6.52 23.98 -8.30
CA LEU A 24 5.43 23.31 -7.61
C LEU A 24 5.78 21.81 -7.60
N VAL A 25 6.49 21.37 -6.56
CA VAL A 25 6.80 19.95 -6.39
C VAL A 25 5.46 19.26 -6.12
N CYS A 26 4.89 18.66 -7.17
CA CYS A 26 3.70 17.82 -7.03
C CYS A 26 4.09 16.65 -6.13
N GLN A 27 3.68 16.73 -4.86
CA GLN A 27 3.97 15.68 -3.90
C GLN A 27 3.18 14.42 -4.27
N ALA A 28 3.88 13.30 -4.42
CA ALA A 28 3.27 12.01 -4.74
C ALA A 28 2.19 11.65 -3.70
N LYS A 29 1.01 11.29 -4.19
CA LYS A 29 -0.12 10.86 -3.35
C LYS A 29 0.00 9.38 -3.02
N ILE A 30 -0.67 9.00 -1.93
CA ILE A 30 -0.82 7.59 -1.57
C ILE A 30 -2.30 7.24 -1.69
N TYR A 31 -2.61 6.23 -2.47
CA TYR A 31 -3.96 5.69 -2.59
C TYR A 31 -4.02 4.34 -1.88
N LEU A 32 -4.86 4.23 -0.86
CA LEU A 32 -5.11 2.98 -0.14
C LEU A 32 -6.54 2.52 -0.33
N LEU A 33 -6.72 1.30 -0.82
CA LEU A 33 -7.95 0.52 -0.64
C LEU A 33 -7.70 -0.51 0.46
N SER A 34 -8.35 -0.33 1.61
CA SER A 34 -8.27 -1.25 2.75
C SER A 34 -9.55 -2.06 2.88
N VAL A 35 -9.44 -3.38 2.81
CA VAL A 35 -10.57 -4.32 2.87
C VAL A 35 -10.37 -5.27 4.04
N GLY A 36 -11.38 -5.41 4.91
CA GLY A 36 -11.33 -6.34 6.04
C GLY A 36 -12.69 -6.95 6.32
N ILE A 37 -12.78 -8.29 6.32
CA ILE A 37 -14.04 -8.99 6.46
C ILE A 37 -13.94 -9.98 7.61
N SER A 38 -14.62 -9.66 8.70
CA SER A 38 -14.75 -10.51 9.89
C SER A 38 -16.11 -11.18 9.97
N ASP A 39 -17.17 -10.47 9.60
CA ASP A 39 -18.54 -10.90 9.64
C ASP A 39 -18.97 -11.32 8.23
N TYR A 40 -19.05 -12.63 8.00
CA TYR A 40 -19.46 -13.24 6.74
C TYR A 40 -20.93 -13.70 6.81
N PRO A 41 -21.60 -13.92 5.68
CA PRO A 41 -22.94 -14.52 5.69
C PRO A 41 -22.96 -15.86 6.41
N GLY A 42 -23.62 -15.91 7.56
CA GLY A 42 -23.65 -17.07 8.46
C GLY A 42 -22.42 -17.16 9.37
N THR A 43 -22.63 -17.42 10.64
CA THR A 43 -21.63 -17.32 11.73
C THR A 43 -20.46 -18.32 11.66
N LYS A 44 -20.57 -19.38 10.85
CA LYS A 44 -19.54 -20.44 10.75
C LYS A 44 -18.21 -19.95 10.15
N ASN A 45 -18.28 -18.88 9.38
CA ASN A 45 -17.12 -18.35 8.63
C ASN A 45 -16.58 -17.05 9.24
N ASP A 46 -17.08 -16.64 10.39
CA ASP A 46 -16.63 -15.41 11.03
C ASP A 46 -15.18 -15.49 11.48
N LEU A 47 -14.50 -14.37 11.33
CA LEU A 47 -13.13 -14.16 11.78
C LEU A 47 -13.11 -13.00 12.77
N ARG A 48 -12.13 -13.02 13.67
CA ARG A 48 -12.09 -12.04 14.75
C ARG A 48 -11.37 -10.74 14.38
N LEU A 49 -10.32 -10.81 13.59
CA LEU A 49 -9.35 -9.71 13.43
C LEU A 49 -9.44 -8.90 12.14
N PRO A 50 -9.91 -9.42 11.00
CA PRO A 50 -9.76 -8.74 9.70
C PRO A 50 -10.33 -7.32 9.63
N HIS A 51 -11.46 -7.03 10.28
CA HIS A 51 -12.02 -5.68 10.31
C HIS A 51 -11.11 -4.71 11.07
N ASN A 52 -10.46 -5.17 12.16
CA ASN A 52 -9.48 -4.39 12.91
C ASN A 52 -8.21 -4.17 12.08
N ASP A 53 -7.78 -5.18 11.34
CA ASP A 53 -6.61 -5.08 10.46
C ASP A 53 -6.82 -3.98 9.42
N ALA A 54 -7.96 -3.99 8.74
CA ALA A 54 -8.29 -2.98 7.75
C ALA A 54 -8.43 -1.58 8.35
N ALA A 55 -9.04 -1.46 9.52
CA ALA A 55 -9.15 -0.20 10.24
C ALA A 55 -7.78 0.34 10.68
N THR A 56 -6.89 -0.55 11.13
CA THR A 56 -5.50 -0.21 11.49
C THR A 56 -4.74 0.35 10.29
N MET A 57 -4.85 -0.27 9.13
CA MET A 57 -4.22 0.23 7.91
C MET A 57 -4.81 1.57 7.46
N GLN A 58 -6.14 1.75 7.55
CA GLN A 58 -6.76 3.04 7.29
C GLN A 58 -6.21 4.13 8.22
N TRP A 59 -6.20 3.86 9.53
CA TRP A 59 -5.71 4.81 10.52
C TRP A 59 -4.26 5.21 10.23
N LEU A 60 -3.40 4.23 9.96
CA LEU A 60 -1.99 4.43 9.67
C LEU A 60 -1.78 5.36 8.47
N TYR A 61 -2.40 5.05 7.34
CA TYR A 61 -2.22 5.83 6.12
C TYR A 61 -2.84 7.23 6.21
N LYS A 62 -3.91 7.41 6.99
CA LYS A 62 -4.51 8.73 7.25
C LYS A 62 -3.60 9.70 8.01
N GLN A 63 -2.52 9.21 8.65
CA GLN A 63 -1.52 10.09 9.26
C GLN A 63 -0.70 10.85 8.20
N ASN A 64 -0.68 10.36 6.97
CA ASN A 64 -0.06 11.05 5.85
C ASN A 64 -1.08 11.95 5.15
N SER A 65 -0.81 13.27 5.09
CA SER A 65 -1.72 14.26 4.49
C SER A 65 -1.99 14.06 3.00
N GLN A 66 -1.09 13.35 2.29
CA GLN A 66 -1.22 13.04 0.88
C GLN A 66 -2.01 11.74 0.63
N ALA A 67 -2.42 11.03 1.68
CA ALA A 67 -3.14 9.77 1.52
C ALA A 67 -4.62 9.98 1.19
N LYS A 68 -5.10 9.21 0.23
CA LYS A 68 -6.51 9.03 -0.12
C LYS A 68 -6.90 7.60 0.22
N VAL A 69 -7.77 7.43 1.21
CA VAL A 69 -8.06 6.12 1.79
C VAL A 69 -9.52 5.75 1.59
N CYS A 70 -9.75 4.55 1.06
CA CYS A 70 -11.05 3.89 1.01
C CYS A 70 -11.02 2.68 1.93
N LEU A 71 -11.95 2.59 2.87
CA LEU A 71 -12.13 1.46 3.78
C LEU A 71 -13.43 0.74 3.45
N LEU A 72 -13.36 -0.56 3.26
CA LEU A 72 -14.50 -1.44 3.07
C LEU A 72 -14.43 -2.58 4.09
N MET A 73 -15.45 -2.71 4.93
CA MET A 73 -15.50 -3.74 5.96
C MET A 73 -16.81 -4.53 5.86
N ASN A 74 -16.73 -5.82 6.18
CA ASN A 74 -17.86 -6.73 6.32
C ASN A 74 -18.85 -6.62 5.13
N ASP A 75 -20.12 -6.36 5.36
CA ASP A 75 -21.19 -6.23 4.36
C ASP A 75 -20.94 -5.15 3.29
N LYS A 76 -20.06 -4.19 3.54
CA LYS A 76 -19.64 -3.18 2.55
C LYS A 76 -18.58 -3.69 1.59
N ALA A 77 -17.88 -4.77 1.95
CA ALA A 77 -16.81 -5.37 1.14
C ALA A 77 -17.38 -6.43 0.16
N LYS A 78 -18.37 -6.03 -0.64
CA LYS A 78 -18.92 -6.86 -1.73
C LYS A 78 -17.99 -6.85 -2.94
N VAL A 79 -17.98 -7.92 -3.72
CA VAL A 79 -17.10 -8.07 -4.90
C VAL A 79 -17.20 -6.87 -5.83
N ALA A 80 -18.42 -6.48 -6.20
CA ALA A 80 -18.63 -5.33 -7.10
C ALA A 80 -18.12 -4.01 -6.50
N THR A 81 -18.32 -3.81 -5.19
CA THR A 81 -17.87 -2.59 -4.48
C THR A 81 -16.35 -2.53 -4.43
N VAL A 82 -15.68 -3.63 -4.09
CA VAL A 82 -14.22 -3.71 -4.04
C VAL A 82 -13.61 -3.49 -5.42
N LYS A 83 -14.15 -4.14 -6.47
CA LYS A 83 -13.69 -3.94 -7.87
C LYS A 83 -13.84 -2.48 -8.30
N LYS A 84 -14.99 -1.85 -8.04
CA LYS A 84 -15.25 -0.44 -8.37
C LYS A 84 -14.28 0.50 -7.63
N ALA A 85 -14.05 0.27 -6.34
CA ALA A 85 -13.11 1.06 -5.53
C ALA A 85 -11.68 0.93 -6.06
N LEU A 86 -11.23 -0.28 -6.38
CA LEU A 86 -9.93 -0.56 -6.96
C LEU A 86 -9.76 0.13 -8.32
N GLN A 87 -10.73 0.00 -9.23
CA GLN A 87 -10.72 0.66 -10.54
C GLN A 87 -10.65 2.19 -10.41
N LYS A 88 -11.43 2.78 -9.50
CA LYS A 88 -11.38 4.23 -9.24
C LYS A 88 -10.00 4.66 -8.74
N MET A 89 -9.42 3.92 -7.83
CA MET A 89 -8.10 4.21 -7.27
C MET A 89 -7.01 4.19 -8.34
N VAL A 90 -6.95 3.14 -9.14
CA VAL A 90 -5.93 2.98 -10.18
C VAL A 90 -6.09 4.00 -11.32
N ALA A 91 -7.32 4.43 -11.62
CA ALA A 91 -7.59 5.45 -12.63
C ALA A 91 -7.14 6.86 -12.22
N LEU A 92 -7.10 7.14 -10.90
CA LEU A 92 -6.70 8.44 -10.36
C LEU A 92 -5.19 8.57 -10.18
N ALA A 93 -4.47 7.46 -10.07
CA ALA A 93 -3.05 7.46 -9.76
C ALA A 93 -2.20 7.86 -10.97
N THR A 94 -1.22 8.73 -10.71
CA THR A 94 -0.17 9.12 -11.66
C THR A 94 1.07 8.22 -11.49
N GLU A 95 2.09 8.42 -12.32
CA GLU A 95 3.27 7.55 -12.35
C GLU A 95 4.05 7.50 -11.03
N ASP A 96 4.13 8.62 -10.32
CA ASP A 96 4.92 8.76 -9.09
C ASP A 96 4.12 8.49 -7.81
N ASP A 97 2.80 8.35 -7.93
CA ASP A 97 1.93 8.04 -6.80
C ASP A 97 2.20 6.63 -6.26
N ILE A 98 1.79 6.38 -5.02
CA ILE A 98 1.85 5.07 -4.37
C ILE A 98 0.44 4.48 -4.34
N VAL A 99 0.26 3.27 -4.84
CA VAL A 99 -1.03 2.56 -4.88
C VAL A 99 -0.95 1.30 -4.05
N VAL A 100 -1.80 1.22 -3.04
CA VAL A 100 -1.82 0.14 -2.06
C VAL A 100 -3.20 -0.50 -2.02
N MET A 101 -3.28 -1.81 -2.18
CA MET A 101 -4.43 -2.61 -1.78
C MET A 101 -4.05 -3.43 -0.55
N PHE A 102 -4.83 -3.31 0.51
CA PHE A 102 -4.74 -4.17 1.68
C PHE A 102 -5.99 -5.05 1.75
N PHE A 103 -5.81 -6.32 2.02
CA PHE A 103 -6.90 -7.27 2.26
C PHE A 103 -6.60 -8.10 3.50
N SER A 104 -7.58 -8.20 4.40
CA SER A 104 -7.59 -9.15 5.51
C SER A 104 -8.92 -9.90 5.53
N GLY A 105 -8.87 -11.25 5.62
CA GLY A 105 -10.05 -12.09 5.55
C GLY A 105 -9.76 -13.49 5.05
N HIS A 106 -10.81 -14.21 4.64
CA HIS A 106 -10.63 -15.52 4.04
C HIS A 106 -9.99 -15.44 2.65
N GLY A 107 -9.03 -16.33 2.42
CA GLY A 107 -8.44 -16.57 1.11
C GLY A 107 -8.69 -18.00 0.66
N VAL A 108 -8.85 -18.16 -0.65
CA VAL A 108 -8.96 -19.45 -1.34
C VAL A 108 -7.94 -19.50 -2.47
N LYS A 109 -7.73 -20.69 -3.04
CA LYS A 109 -6.93 -20.79 -4.26
C LYS A 109 -7.61 -19.99 -5.37
N GLY A 110 -6.91 -18.96 -5.89
CA GLY A 110 -7.40 -18.15 -7.00
C GLY A 110 -8.10 -16.84 -6.60
N GLY A 111 -8.29 -16.56 -5.30
CA GLY A 111 -8.96 -15.31 -4.92
C GLY A 111 -9.08 -15.06 -3.43
N PHE A 112 -9.58 -13.89 -3.12
CA PHE A 112 -10.05 -13.51 -1.80
C PHE A 112 -11.56 -13.70 -1.68
N VAL A 113 -12.04 -14.01 -0.49
CA VAL A 113 -13.47 -14.16 -0.21
C VAL A 113 -13.99 -12.80 0.25
N CYS A 114 -14.78 -12.15 -0.60
CA CYS A 114 -15.57 -10.98 -0.24
C CYS A 114 -16.88 -11.38 0.45
N TYR A 115 -17.64 -10.39 0.95
CA TYR A 115 -18.88 -10.65 1.67
C TYR A 115 -19.92 -11.48 0.88
N ASP A 116 -19.99 -11.29 -0.44
CA ASP A 116 -20.99 -11.88 -1.32
C ASP A 116 -20.41 -12.82 -2.40
N GLY A 117 -19.11 -13.15 -2.35
CA GLY A 117 -18.48 -14.03 -3.33
C GLY A 117 -16.97 -13.91 -3.44
N PHE A 118 -16.41 -14.36 -4.55
CA PHE A 118 -14.97 -14.40 -4.76
C PHE A 118 -14.46 -13.19 -5.56
N LEU A 119 -13.42 -12.52 -5.05
CA LEU A 119 -12.62 -11.56 -5.78
C LEU A 119 -11.40 -12.30 -6.34
N TYR A 120 -11.43 -12.60 -7.63
CA TYR A 120 -10.34 -13.34 -8.27
C TYR A 120 -9.06 -12.52 -8.36
N TYR A 121 -7.92 -13.17 -8.21
CA TYR A 121 -6.61 -12.51 -8.34
C TYR A 121 -6.39 -11.93 -9.74
N SER A 122 -6.95 -12.57 -10.78
CA SER A 122 -6.95 -12.05 -12.15
C SER A 122 -7.60 -10.67 -12.28
N ASP A 123 -8.71 -10.41 -11.57
CA ASP A 123 -9.37 -9.10 -11.55
C ASP A 123 -8.48 -8.03 -10.93
N ILE A 124 -7.79 -8.38 -9.84
CA ILE A 124 -6.88 -7.47 -9.13
C ILE A 124 -5.67 -7.14 -10.02
N TYR A 125 -5.07 -8.17 -10.63
CA TYR A 125 -3.93 -7.96 -11.53
C TYR A 125 -4.29 -7.17 -12.77
N SER A 126 -5.45 -7.41 -13.35
CA SER A 126 -5.95 -6.64 -14.49
C SER A 126 -6.09 -5.16 -14.15
N ALA A 127 -6.71 -4.83 -13.00
CA ALA A 127 -6.83 -3.46 -12.54
C ALA A 127 -5.47 -2.83 -12.25
N MET A 128 -4.60 -3.52 -11.51
CA MET A 128 -3.25 -3.02 -11.19
C MET A 128 -2.37 -2.88 -12.43
N GLY A 129 -2.54 -3.76 -13.44
CA GLY A 129 -1.82 -3.68 -14.72
C GLY A 129 -2.19 -2.43 -15.53
N ALA A 130 -3.44 -1.98 -15.45
CA ALA A 130 -3.91 -0.75 -16.08
C ALA A 130 -3.48 0.53 -15.35
N CYS A 131 -2.97 0.42 -14.13
CA CYS A 131 -2.53 1.56 -13.32
C CYS A 131 -1.22 2.14 -13.84
N LYS A 132 -1.17 3.47 -14.01
CA LYS A 132 0.03 4.20 -14.45
C LYS A 132 1.14 4.24 -13.40
N SER A 133 0.79 4.12 -12.11
CA SER A 133 1.78 4.21 -11.04
C SER A 133 2.87 3.14 -11.18
N ARG A 134 4.10 3.54 -10.91
CA ARG A 134 5.27 2.64 -10.82
C ARG A 134 5.37 1.95 -9.46
N ASN A 135 4.69 2.48 -8.43
CA ASN A 135 4.77 2.05 -7.04
C ASN A 135 3.45 1.40 -6.61
N LYS A 136 3.24 0.15 -7.05
CA LYS A 136 2.00 -0.60 -6.81
C LYS A 136 2.26 -1.77 -5.89
N MET A 137 1.39 -1.95 -4.90
CA MET A 137 1.55 -3.04 -3.94
C MET A 137 0.24 -3.61 -3.45
N ILE A 138 0.28 -4.89 -3.10
CA ILE A 138 -0.81 -5.63 -2.47
C ILE A 138 -0.27 -6.24 -1.18
N PHE A 139 -0.86 -5.88 -0.06
CA PHE A 139 -0.64 -6.50 1.23
C PHE A 139 -1.83 -7.41 1.55
N ALA A 140 -1.59 -8.68 1.83
CA ALA A 140 -2.68 -9.61 2.13
C ALA A 140 -2.42 -10.40 3.41
N ASP A 141 -3.30 -10.21 4.40
CA ASP A 141 -3.37 -11.01 5.62
C ASP A 141 -4.53 -12.02 5.49
N ALA A 142 -4.27 -13.10 4.76
CA ALA A 142 -5.26 -14.10 4.42
C ALA A 142 -4.61 -15.49 4.28
N CYS A 143 -5.38 -16.54 4.59
CA CYS A 143 -4.97 -17.91 4.31
C CYS A 143 -4.69 -18.10 2.81
N PHE A 144 -3.72 -18.93 2.46
CA PHE A 144 -3.36 -19.23 1.07
C PHE A 144 -2.97 -17.99 0.24
N SER A 145 -2.73 -16.83 0.87
CA SER A 145 -2.32 -15.63 0.15
C SER A 145 -1.09 -15.86 -0.75
N GLY A 146 -0.17 -16.72 -0.34
CA GLY A 146 0.97 -17.15 -1.15
C GLY A 146 0.60 -17.82 -2.48
N ALA A 147 -0.62 -18.36 -2.64
CA ALA A 147 -1.10 -18.91 -3.90
C ALA A 147 -1.31 -17.84 -4.99
N MET A 148 -1.51 -16.59 -4.60
CA MET A 148 -1.58 -15.45 -5.51
C MET A 148 -0.34 -15.34 -6.43
N ARG A 149 0.81 -15.77 -5.93
CA ARG A 149 2.06 -15.84 -6.69
C ARG A 149 2.00 -16.82 -7.86
N GLN A 150 1.31 -17.96 -7.68
CA GLN A 150 1.29 -19.06 -8.66
C GLN A 150 0.46 -18.73 -9.89
N GLU A 151 -0.58 -17.95 -9.79
CA GLU A 151 -1.43 -17.57 -10.92
C GLU A 151 -0.70 -16.69 -11.94
N ASN A 152 0.28 -15.93 -11.51
CA ASN A 152 1.16 -15.18 -12.42
C ASN A 152 2.02 -16.07 -13.33
N SER A 153 2.25 -17.34 -12.96
CA SER A 153 3.08 -18.26 -13.71
C SER A 153 2.31 -19.27 -14.57
N SER A 154 1.02 -19.47 -14.31
CA SER A 154 0.25 -20.61 -14.84
C SER A 154 -0.90 -20.24 -15.79
N SER A 155 -1.12 -18.97 -16.13
CA SER A 155 -2.19 -18.60 -17.05
C SER A 155 -1.87 -19.08 -18.48
N PRO A 156 -2.75 -19.86 -19.14
CA PRO A 156 -2.55 -20.28 -20.54
C PRO A 156 -2.44 -19.09 -21.52
N ASN A 157 -2.96 -17.92 -21.15
CA ASN A 157 -2.83 -16.65 -21.87
C ASN A 157 -1.74 -15.75 -21.27
N GLY A 158 -0.65 -16.31 -20.82
CA GLY A 158 0.50 -15.84 -20.07
C GLY A 158 1.10 -14.45 -20.33
N SER A 159 0.42 -13.55 -21.00
CA SER A 159 0.99 -12.25 -21.41
C SER A 159 0.57 -11.06 -20.55
N THR A 160 -0.57 -11.09 -19.86
CA THR A 160 -1.12 -9.90 -19.21
C THR A 160 -0.65 -9.66 -17.78
N HIS A 161 -0.26 -10.71 -17.04
CA HIS A 161 0.06 -10.56 -15.62
C HIS A 161 1.57 -10.39 -15.33
N LYS A 162 2.45 -10.85 -16.23
CA LYS A 162 3.92 -10.73 -16.07
C LYS A 162 4.43 -9.28 -16.02
N ASN A 163 3.66 -8.33 -16.55
CA ASN A 163 4.08 -6.92 -16.69
C ASN A 163 3.35 -5.96 -15.73
N SER A 164 2.60 -6.45 -14.75
CA SER A 164 1.84 -5.57 -13.85
C SER A 164 2.71 -4.72 -12.92
N ASN A 165 4.00 -5.06 -12.74
CA ASN A 165 4.94 -4.36 -11.85
C ASN A 165 4.33 -4.13 -10.45
N VAL A 166 3.69 -5.15 -9.89
CA VAL A 166 3.04 -5.11 -8.58
C VAL A 166 3.89 -5.87 -7.58
N MET A 167 4.16 -5.25 -6.45
CA MET A 167 4.72 -5.93 -5.28
C MET A 167 3.59 -6.66 -4.54
N LEU A 168 3.76 -7.94 -4.32
CA LEU A 168 2.91 -8.75 -3.44
C LEU A 168 3.64 -8.95 -2.13
N PHE A 169 3.03 -8.56 -1.04
CA PHE A 169 3.52 -8.85 0.29
C PHE A 169 2.44 -9.59 1.07
N LEU A 170 2.65 -10.87 1.25
CA LEU A 170 1.66 -11.83 1.67
C LEU A 170 2.02 -12.37 3.04
N SER A 171 1.02 -12.55 3.89
CA SER A 171 1.20 -12.93 5.30
C SER A 171 1.81 -14.31 5.51
N CYS A 172 1.64 -15.23 4.55
CA CYS A 172 2.07 -16.62 4.67
C CYS A 172 2.38 -17.24 3.31
N ARG A 173 3.03 -18.40 3.32
CA ARG A 173 3.22 -19.24 2.14
C ARG A 173 1.90 -19.85 1.67
N SER A 174 1.90 -20.38 0.45
CA SER A 174 0.70 -20.95 -0.19
C SER A 174 0.08 -22.15 0.54
N ASN A 175 0.84 -22.81 1.41
CA ASN A 175 0.43 -23.97 2.22
C ASN A 175 0.29 -23.63 3.71
N GLU A 176 0.40 -22.37 4.10
CA GLU A 176 0.30 -21.90 5.47
C GLU A 176 -1.01 -21.12 5.69
N LYS A 177 -1.43 -21.01 6.95
CA LYS A 177 -2.56 -20.19 7.37
C LYS A 177 -2.06 -18.96 8.11
N SER A 178 -2.70 -17.81 7.92
CA SER A 178 -2.57 -16.68 8.82
C SER A 178 -3.08 -17.06 10.20
N ILE A 179 -2.36 -16.66 11.23
CA ILE A 179 -2.64 -17.09 12.60
C ILE A 179 -3.26 -15.91 13.37
N GLU A 180 -4.36 -16.19 14.04
CA GLU A 180 -4.97 -15.31 15.03
C GLU A 180 -4.69 -15.83 16.44
N THR A 181 -4.43 -14.92 17.38
CA THR A 181 -4.34 -15.25 18.80
C THR A 181 -5.33 -14.42 19.62
N PRO A 182 -5.94 -14.97 20.68
CA PRO A 182 -6.92 -14.24 21.49
C PRO A 182 -6.38 -12.95 22.13
N LYS A 183 -5.08 -12.85 22.32
CA LYS A 183 -4.40 -11.72 22.98
C LYS A 183 -4.12 -10.53 22.04
N MET A 184 -4.24 -10.70 20.73
CA MET A 184 -3.91 -9.67 19.75
C MET A 184 -5.16 -9.00 19.20
N THR A 185 -5.04 -7.72 18.89
CA THR A 185 -6.06 -6.93 18.19
C THR A 185 -5.95 -6.99 16.68
N ASN A 186 -4.80 -7.44 16.17
CA ASN A 186 -4.49 -7.61 14.74
C ASN A 186 -3.83 -8.98 14.50
N GLY A 187 -3.89 -9.45 13.26
CA GLY A 187 -3.08 -10.58 12.80
C GLY A 187 -1.58 -10.29 12.94
N PHE A 188 -0.75 -11.31 13.08
CA PHE A 188 0.71 -11.13 13.23
C PHE A 188 1.33 -10.31 12.10
N PHE A 189 0.87 -10.55 10.87
CA PHE A 189 1.36 -9.82 9.70
C PHE A 189 0.96 -8.35 9.76
N THR A 190 -0.32 -8.05 9.98
CA THR A 190 -0.81 -6.67 10.06
C THR A 190 -0.19 -5.93 11.24
N TYR A 191 -0.02 -6.58 12.39
CA TYR A 191 0.68 -6.02 13.53
C TYR A 191 2.13 -5.63 13.19
N ALA A 192 2.87 -6.53 12.54
CA ALA A 192 4.24 -6.26 12.12
C ALA A 192 4.29 -5.17 11.04
N LEU A 193 3.35 -5.19 10.08
CA LEU A 193 3.23 -4.22 9.00
C LEU A 193 3.00 -2.80 9.55
N GLN A 194 2.08 -2.65 10.51
CA GLN A 194 1.80 -1.38 11.18
C GLN A 194 3.06 -0.80 11.85
N HIS A 195 3.78 -1.62 12.60
CA HIS A 195 5.00 -1.18 13.28
C HIS A 195 6.11 -0.81 12.29
N GLY A 196 6.28 -1.62 11.24
CA GLY A 196 7.24 -1.34 10.17
C GLY A 196 6.96 -0.02 9.48
N LEU A 197 5.72 0.17 9.02
CA LEU A 197 5.29 1.36 8.29
C LEU A 197 5.26 2.65 9.15
N ARG A 198 5.27 2.55 10.48
CA ARG A 198 5.40 3.68 11.40
C ARG A 198 6.86 4.10 11.68
N GLY A 199 7.79 3.64 10.87
CA GLY A 199 9.20 3.98 10.98
C GLY A 199 10.06 2.86 11.55
N GLY A 200 9.47 1.76 12.07
CA GLY A 200 10.25 0.65 12.61
C GLY A 200 11.11 -0.06 11.56
N ALA A 201 10.72 0.01 10.29
CA ALA A 201 11.47 -0.56 9.19
C ALA A 201 12.49 0.41 8.55
N ASP A 202 12.42 1.70 8.87
CA ASP A 202 13.35 2.72 8.34
C ASP A 202 14.73 2.57 8.99
N THR A 203 15.57 1.74 8.38
CA THR A 203 16.88 1.39 8.94
C THR A 203 17.94 2.45 8.70
N ASN A 204 17.84 3.20 7.61
CA ASN A 204 18.77 4.25 7.23
C ASN A 204 18.36 5.64 7.72
N LYS A 205 17.14 5.77 8.29
CA LYS A 205 16.56 7.02 8.84
C LYS A 205 16.39 8.15 7.83
N ASP A 206 16.12 7.78 6.56
CA ASP A 206 15.88 8.75 5.50
C ASP A 206 14.40 9.16 5.37
N ARG A 207 13.51 8.61 6.24
CA ARG A 207 12.06 8.84 6.29
C ARG A 207 11.32 8.26 5.07
N ILE A 208 11.96 7.33 4.37
CA ILE A 208 11.37 6.55 3.28
C ILE A 208 11.50 5.08 3.66
N ILE A 209 10.39 4.38 3.73
CA ILE A 209 10.43 2.93 3.92
C ILE A 209 10.38 2.29 2.54
N THR A 210 11.40 1.54 2.22
CA THR A 210 11.50 0.79 0.97
C THR A 210 10.86 -0.59 1.07
N ALA A 211 10.59 -1.21 -0.07
CA ALA A 211 10.07 -2.57 -0.14
C ALA A 211 10.96 -3.58 0.61
N LYS A 212 12.28 -3.46 0.45
CA LYS A 212 13.23 -4.35 1.14
C LYS A 212 13.24 -4.16 2.65
N GLU A 213 13.32 -2.93 3.11
CA GLU A 213 13.32 -2.62 4.55
C GLU A 213 12.05 -3.14 5.23
N LEU A 214 10.88 -2.88 4.60
CA LEU A 214 9.61 -3.38 5.11
C LEU A 214 9.57 -4.90 5.17
N PHE A 215 10.04 -5.58 4.12
CA PHE A 215 10.06 -7.04 4.07
C PHE A 215 10.96 -7.65 5.15
N ASP A 216 12.17 -7.14 5.29
CA ASP A 216 13.13 -7.63 6.28
C ASP A 216 12.57 -7.49 7.70
N TYR A 217 12.02 -6.30 8.01
CA TYR A 217 11.42 -6.02 9.31
C TYR A 217 10.22 -6.93 9.61
N VAL A 218 9.24 -6.96 8.70
CA VAL A 218 7.99 -7.70 8.90
C VAL A 218 8.25 -9.19 8.95
N SER A 219 9.11 -9.72 8.07
CA SER A 219 9.44 -11.15 8.05
C SER A 219 10.09 -11.60 9.33
N ALA A 220 11.05 -10.85 9.87
CA ALA A 220 11.70 -11.16 11.13
C ALA A 220 10.70 -11.13 12.30
N LYS A 221 9.85 -10.07 12.35
CA LYS A 221 8.87 -9.89 13.42
C LYS A 221 7.79 -10.97 13.41
N VAL A 222 7.20 -11.28 12.24
CA VAL A 222 6.17 -12.31 12.12
C VAL A 222 6.70 -13.69 12.47
N LYS A 223 7.89 -14.08 11.99
CA LYS A 223 8.52 -15.35 12.36
C LYS A 223 8.69 -15.46 13.87
N LYS A 224 9.20 -14.41 14.51
CA LYS A 224 9.41 -14.38 15.97
C LYS A 224 8.09 -14.52 16.73
N GLU A 225 7.09 -13.67 16.43
CA GLU A 225 5.82 -13.63 17.17
C GLU A 225 4.95 -14.88 16.94
N SER A 226 5.05 -15.50 15.76
CA SER A 226 4.33 -16.74 15.44
C SER A 226 5.04 -18.02 15.88
N ASN A 227 6.18 -17.93 16.60
CA ASN A 227 7.04 -19.06 16.90
C ASN A 227 7.39 -19.87 15.63
N ASN A 228 7.80 -19.17 14.58
CA ASN A 228 8.20 -19.72 13.28
C ASN A 228 7.10 -20.54 12.56
N ARG A 229 5.82 -20.25 12.84
CA ARG A 229 4.68 -20.94 12.21
C ARG A 229 4.09 -20.18 11.01
N GLN A 230 4.47 -18.91 10.85
CA GLN A 230 4.01 -18.07 9.75
C GLN A 230 5.19 -17.38 9.09
N HIS A 231 5.27 -17.48 7.75
CA HIS A 231 6.38 -16.99 6.96
C HIS A 231 5.87 -16.04 5.88
N PRO A 232 5.95 -14.73 6.10
CA PRO A 232 5.62 -13.76 5.06
C PRO A 232 6.47 -13.96 3.82
N VAL A 233 5.88 -13.74 2.67
CA VAL A 233 6.56 -13.82 1.38
C VAL A 233 6.37 -12.53 0.59
N MET A 234 7.43 -12.10 -0.09
CA MET A 234 7.37 -10.97 -1.00
C MET A 234 7.71 -11.44 -2.41
N TRP A 235 6.92 -11.01 -3.39
CA TRP A 235 7.07 -11.44 -4.76
C TRP A 235 6.59 -10.37 -5.75
N GLY A 236 7.08 -10.42 -6.99
CA GLY A 236 6.69 -9.51 -8.06
C GLY A 236 7.89 -8.95 -8.81
N LYS A 237 7.61 -8.12 -9.80
CA LYS A 237 8.63 -7.40 -10.56
C LYS A 237 8.65 -5.94 -10.10
N PHE A 238 9.49 -5.63 -9.14
CA PHE A 238 9.64 -4.28 -8.55
C PHE A 238 11.08 -4.08 -8.10
N SER A 239 11.44 -2.83 -7.78
CA SER A 239 12.75 -2.52 -7.18
C SER A 239 12.73 -2.75 -5.68
N ASN A 240 13.79 -3.27 -5.11
CA ASN A 240 13.99 -3.34 -3.66
C ASN A 240 13.90 -1.96 -2.99
N ASN A 241 14.28 -0.91 -3.74
CA ASN A 241 14.24 0.48 -3.29
C ASN A 241 12.90 1.17 -3.60
N MET A 242 11.87 0.43 -4.08
CA MET A 242 10.55 1.00 -4.31
C MET A 242 10.00 1.57 -2.99
N PRO A 243 9.60 2.85 -2.95
CA PRO A 243 9.02 3.43 -1.74
C PRO A 243 7.64 2.81 -1.47
N VAL A 244 7.43 2.37 -0.23
CA VAL A 244 6.13 1.85 0.26
C VAL A 244 5.48 2.83 1.22
N MET A 245 6.26 3.69 1.87
CA MET A 245 5.80 4.78 2.72
C MET A 245 6.82 5.91 2.72
N LYS A 246 6.34 7.15 2.76
CA LYS A 246 7.13 8.38 2.94
C LYS A 246 6.47 9.24 4.00
N TRP A 247 7.27 9.92 4.84
CA TRP A 247 6.79 10.77 5.95
C TRP A 247 7.05 12.24 5.71
#